data_7f9ab02e75f0d9be0384ca1e4f5b4c8f
#
_entry.id   7f9ab02e75f0d9be0384ca1e4f5b4c8f
#
_cell.length_a   1.000
_cell.length_b   1.000
_cell.length_c   1.000
_cell.angle_alpha   90.00
_cell.angle_beta   90.00
_cell.angle_gamma   90.00
#
_symmetry.space_group_name_H-M   'P 1'
#
loop_
_entity.id
_entity.type
_entity.pdbx_description
1 polymer ?
#
loop_
_entity_poly.entity_id
_entity_poly.type
_entity_poly.pdbx_seq_one_letter_code
_entity_poly.pdbx_strand_id
1 'polypeptide(L)'
;VPLHKIVKELEGPKIVENTVALGAAFALLDYDQELLNDVLRDTFKEKIAELNIKAASQGYNYVQETYDADFDYRLMKLDSARKKRMFLTGNEAIGLGALNAGCKFFAAYPMTPATSLLHFLAPLEKKYKMVVLQTESEIAAVNMVAGASFAGVRSNLAIFQRELR
;
A
#
# COMPACT_ATOMS: atom_id res chain seq x y z
N VAL A 1 4.71 12.61 22.82
CA VAL A 1 4.44 11.18 23.10
C VAL A 1 5.75 10.45 23.27
N PRO A 2 5.97 9.71 24.38
CA PRO A 2 7.21 8.98 24.65
C PRO A 2 7.21 7.61 23.93
N LEU A 3 7.31 7.61 22.59
CA LEU A 3 7.17 6.42 21.74
C LEU A 3 8.04 5.25 22.20
N HIS A 4 9.33 5.51 22.42
CA HIS A 4 10.29 4.49 22.82
C HIS A 4 9.95 3.85 24.18
N LYS A 5 9.51 4.65 25.14
CA LYS A 5 9.13 4.17 26.48
C LYS A 5 7.92 3.24 26.38
N ILE A 6 6.89 3.64 25.66
CA ILE A 6 5.66 2.85 25.44
C ILE A 6 5.98 1.50 24.79
N VAL A 7 6.79 1.49 23.73
CA VAL A 7 7.17 0.23 23.05
C VAL A 7 8.01 -0.68 23.94
N LYS A 8 8.90 -0.12 24.75
CA LYS A 8 9.69 -0.88 25.72
C LYS A 8 8.81 -1.53 26.80
N GLU A 9 7.80 -0.84 27.30
CA GLU A 9 6.83 -1.37 28.27
C GLU A 9 5.97 -2.50 27.68
N LEU A 10 5.70 -2.45 26.37
CA LEU A 10 5.01 -3.50 25.62
C LEU A 10 5.92 -4.66 25.20
N GLU A 11 7.22 -4.62 25.53
CA GLU A 11 8.23 -5.59 25.08
C GLU A 11 8.23 -5.78 23.53
N GLY A 12 7.86 -4.73 22.81
CA GLY A 12 7.70 -4.74 21.35
C GLY A 12 9.00 -4.36 20.62
N PRO A 13 9.13 -4.76 19.35
CA PRO A 13 10.25 -4.32 18.51
C PRO A 13 10.12 -2.82 18.18
N LYS A 14 11.24 -2.15 17.97
CA LYS A 14 11.32 -0.69 17.73
C LYS A 14 10.36 -0.19 16.63
N ILE A 15 10.12 -0.99 15.61
CA ILE A 15 9.22 -0.60 14.50
C ILE A 15 7.79 -0.28 14.97
N VAL A 16 7.35 -0.81 16.10
CA VAL A 16 6.03 -0.56 16.68
C VAL A 16 5.87 0.90 17.18
N GLU A 17 6.96 1.65 17.32
CA GLU A 17 6.91 3.10 17.60
C GLU A 17 6.07 3.85 16.56
N ASN A 18 6.07 3.39 15.29
CA ASN A 18 5.25 3.96 14.23
C ASN A 18 3.75 3.82 14.53
N THR A 19 3.36 2.69 15.10
CA THR A 19 1.95 2.43 15.45
C THR A 19 1.51 3.23 16.67
N VAL A 20 2.39 3.43 17.65
CA VAL A 20 2.14 4.35 18.78
C VAL A 20 1.92 5.77 18.27
N ALA A 21 2.78 6.23 17.35
CA ALA A 21 2.65 7.57 16.74
C ALA A 21 1.34 7.70 15.95
N LEU A 22 0.93 6.64 15.24
CA LEU A 22 -0.33 6.63 14.49
C LEU A 22 -1.54 6.72 15.42
N GLY A 23 -1.56 5.97 16.53
CA GLY A 23 -2.60 6.07 17.55
C GLY A 23 -2.70 7.49 18.14
N ALA A 24 -1.55 8.09 18.45
CA ALA A 24 -1.49 9.48 18.93
C ALA A 24 -2.05 10.49 17.90
N ALA A 25 -1.75 10.29 16.62
CA ALA A 25 -2.29 11.12 15.54
C ALA A 25 -3.82 10.99 15.42
N PHE A 26 -4.36 9.78 15.57
CA PHE A 26 -5.82 9.56 15.58
C PHE A 26 -6.50 10.29 16.73
N ALA A 27 -5.89 10.31 17.94
CA ALA A 27 -6.40 11.05 19.07
C ALA A 27 -6.40 12.57 18.82
N LEU A 28 -5.33 13.13 18.26
CA LEU A 28 -5.24 14.55 17.91
C LEU A 28 -6.31 14.96 16.88
N LEU A 29 -6.60 14.09 15.91
CA LEU A 29 -7.57 14.34 14.86
C LEU A 29 -9.01 14.03 15.27
N ASP A 30 -9.24 13.62 16.52
CA ASP A 30 -10.53 13.17 17.05
C ASP A 30 -11.19 12.10 16.16
N TYR A 31 -10.37 11.14 15.73
CA TYR A 31 -10.81 10.11 14.80
C TYR A 31 -10.99 8.76 15.48
N ASP A 32 -11.89 7.95 14.92
CA ASP A 32 -12.33 6.68 15.51
C ASP A 32 -11.19 5.67 15.59
N GLN A 33 -10.76 5.34 16.81
CA GLN A 33 -9.70 4.37 17.05
C GLN A 33 -10.06 2.96 16.55
N GLU A 34 -11.36 2.57 16.58
CA GLU A 34 -11.76 1.23 16.16
C GLU A 34 -11.49 1.00 14.66
N LEU A 35 -11.61 2.05 13.86
CA LEU A 35 -11.24 1.98 12.45
C LEU A 35 -9.73 1.63 12.26
N LEU A 36 -8.86 2.21 13.10
CA LEU A 36 -7.45 1.87 13.10
C LEU A 36 -7.22 0.41 13.52
N ASN A 37 -7.92 -0.03 14.57
CA ASN A 37 -7.84 -1.41 15.05
C ASN A 37 -8.25 -2.42 13.97
N ASP A 38 -9.32 -2.14 13.23
CA ASP A 38 -9.77 -2.99 12.13
C ASP A 38 -8.72 -3.09 11.00
N VAL A 39 -8.13 -1.96 10.62
CA VAL A 39 -7.04 -1.95 9.62
C VAL A 39 -5.82 -2.73 10.12
N LEU A 40 -5.49 -2.65 11.40
CA LEU A 40 -4.38 -3.40 11.98
C LEU A 40 -4.67 -4.92 12.00
N ARG A 41 -5.92 -5.33 12.29
CA ARG A 41 -6.37 -6.74 12.21
C ARG A 41 -6.28 -7.28 10.79
N ASP A 42 -6.67 -6.47 9.81
CA ASP A 42 -6.64 -6.88 8.40
C ASP A 42 -5.21 -6.93 7.82
N THR A 43 -4.30 -6.11 8.35
CA THR A 43 -2.94 -5.96 7.83
C THR A 43 -1.97 -6.99 8.40
N PHE A 44 -2.11 -7.32 9.69
CA PHE A 44 -1.15 -8.15 10.43
C PHE A 44 -1.76 -9.48 10.88
N LYS A 45 -0.89 -10.50 11.04
CA LYS A 45 -1.29 -11.77 11.67
C LYS A 45 -1.58 -11.56 13.16
N GLU A 46 -2.50 -12.35 13.71
CA GLU A 46 -3.09 -12.23 15.04
C GLU A 46 -2.17 -11.65 16.14
N LYS A 47 -1.05 -12.31 16.44
CA LYS A 47 -0.13 -11.86 17.50
C LYS A 47 0.49 -10.49 17.23
N ILE A 48 0.80 -10.20 15.96
CA ILE A 48 1.37 -8.92 15.56
C ILE A 48 0.29 -7.85 15.58
N ALA A 49 -0.93 -8.17 15.13
CA ALA A 49 -2.08 -7.29 15.19
C ALA A 49 -2.38 -6.86 16.62
N GLU A 50 -2.46 -7.80 17.57
CA GLU A 50 -2.72 -7.50 18.98
C GLU A 50 -1.67 -6.56 19.59
N LEU A 51 -0.39 -6.78 19.32
CA LEU A 51 0.68 -5.89 19.78
C LEU A 51 0.52 -4.48 19.20
N ASN A 52 0.24 -4.38 17.92
CA ASN A 52 0.06 -3.08 17.25
C ASN A 52 -1.21 -2.36 17.74
N ILE A 53 -2.30 -3.07 18.00
CA ILE A 53 -3.52 -2.49 18.58
C ILE A 53 -3.26 -1.94 19.98
N LYS A 54 -2.53 -2.68 20.83
CA LYS A 54 -2.13 -2.20 22.17
C LYS A 54 -1.26 -0.96 22.05
N ALA A 55 -0.31 -0.94 21.12
CA ALA A 55 0.58 0.19 20.90
C ALA A 55 -0.18 1.43 20.40
N ALA A 56 -1.10 1.26 19.45
CA ALA A 56 -1.97 2.34 18.99
C ALA A 56 -2.83 2.89 20.13
N SER A 57 -3.42 2.01 20.93
CA SER A 57 -4.25 2.41 22.08
C SER A 57 -3.47 3.19 23.13
N GLN A 58 -2.23 2.79 23.44
CA GLN A 58 -1.40 3.54 24.37
C GLN A 58 -1.00 4.91 23.83
N GLY A 59 -0.70 5.02 22.53
CA GLY A 59 -0.44 6.30 21.89
C GLY A 59 -1.66 7.21 21.90
N TYR A 60 -2.82 6.66 21.61
CA TYR A 60 -4.11 7.36 21.65
C TYR A 60 -4.43 7.88 23.05
N ASN A 61 -4.42 7.01 24.06
CA ASN A 61 -4.73 7.36 25.43
C ASN A 61 -3.75 8.38 26.02
N TYR A 62 -2.45 8.26 25.72
CA TYR A 62 -1.46 9.23 26.15
C TYR A 62 -1.81 10.65 25.70
N VAL A 63 -2.26 10.82 24.46
CA VAL A 63 -2.67 12.15 23.95
C VAL A 63 -3.95 12.60 24.65
N GLN A 64 -4.93 11.75 24.83
CA GLN A 64 -6.18 12.09 25.53
C GLN A 64 -5.94 12.52 26.98
N GLU A 65 -4.93 11.95 27.66
CA GLU A 65 -4.62 12.24 29.06
C GLU A 65 -3.71 13.45 29.25
N THR A 66 -2.83 13.73 28.27
CA THR A 66 -1.76 14.72 28.46
C THR A 66 -1.88 15.95 27.58
N TYR A 67 -2.68 15.91 26.53
CA TYR A 67 -2.86 17.02 25.59
C TYR A 67 -4.19 17.72 25.82
N ASP A 68 -4.12 18.91 26.45
CA ASP A 68 -5.29 19.71 26.86
C ASP A 68 -5.50 20.95 25.97
N ALA A 69 -4.98 20.94 24.75
CA ALA A 69 -5.15 22.05 23.82
C ALA A 69 -6.10 21.67 22.69
N ASP A 70 -6.93 22.61 22.25
CA ASP A 70 -7.74 22.45 21.05
C ASP A 70 -6.83 22.29 19.81
N PHE A 71 -7.04 21.20 19.08
CA PHE A 71 -6.38 20.96 17.81
C PHE A 71 -7.35 21.30 16.68
N ASP A 72 -6.97 22.28 15.84
CA ASP A 72 -7.88 22.88 14.87
C ASP A 72 -8.27 21.95 13.70
N TYR A 73 -7.53 20.84 13.53
CA TYR A 73 -7.76 19.93 12.42
C TYR A 73 -8.51 18.68 12.90
N ARG A 74 -9.64 18.42 12.27
CA ARG A 74 -10.45 17.20 12.51
C ARG A 74 -10.74 16.51 11.20
N LEU A 75 -10.71 15.18 11.19
CA LEU A 75 -11.13 14.39 10.05
C LEU A 75 -12.64 14.15 10.15
N MET A 76 -13.37 14.58 9.12
CA MET A 76 -14.80 14.27 9.03
C MET A 76 -15.00 12.77 8.76
N LYS A 77 -15.87 12.11 9.52
CA LYS A 77 -16.30 10.74 9.22
C LYS A 77 -17.01 10.74 7.87
N LEU A 78 -16.59 9.84 6.98
CA LEU A 78 -17.29 9.63 5.72
C LEU A 78 -18.64 8.98 6.00
N ASP A 79 -19.68 9.46 5.32
CA ASP A 79 -21.01 8.85 5.40
C ASP A 79 -20.94 7.38 4.95
N SER A 80 -21.36 6.46 5.81
CA SER A 80 -21.41 5.01 5.54
C SER A 80 -22.33 4.64 4.35
N ALA A 81 -23.26 5.53 3.98
CA ALA A 81 -24.13 5.37 2.82
C ALA A 81 -23.40 5.54 1.47
N ARG A 82 -22.16 6.04 1.47
CA ARG A 82 -21.37 6.15 0.24
C ARG A 82 -20.99 4.77 -0.29
N LYS A 83 -21.18 4.58 -1.60
CA LYS A 83 -20.73 3.36 -2.28
C LYS A 83 -19.27 3.07 -1.97
N LYS A 84 -18.95 1.81 -1.66
CA LYS A 84 -17.57 1.35 -1.48
C LYS A 84 -16.73 1.76 -2.69
N ARG A 85 -15.62 2.42 -2.44
CA ARG A 85 -14.66 2.85 -3.48
C ARG A 85 -13.38 2.07 -3.30
N MET A 86 -12.74 1.70 -4.40
CA MET A 86 -11.38 1.21 -4.36
C MET A 86 -10.41 2.40 -4.16
N PHE A 87 -9.46 2.22 -3.28
CA PHE A 87 -8.31 3.11 -3.15
C PHE A 87 -7.13 2.45 -3.87
N LEU A 88 -6.64 3.08 -4.92
CA LEU A 88 -5.61 2.53 -5.80
C LEU A 88 -4.55 3.58 -6.10
N THR A 89 -3.31 3.13 -6.21
CA THR A 89 -2.28 3.93 -6.86
C THR A 89 -2.49 3.96 -8.38
N GLY A 90 -1.85 4.92 -9.08
CA GLY A 90 -1.94 4.99 -10.55
C GLY A 90 -1.45 3.71 -11.22
N ASN A 91 -0.35 3.10 -10.74
CA ASN A 91 0.17 1.86 -11.30
C ASN A 91 -0.76 0.66 -11.07
N GLU A 92 -1.39 0.56 -9.91
CA GLU A 92 -2.40 -0.48 -9.66
C GLU A 92 -3.63 -0.30 -10.57
N ALA A 93 -4.07 0.94 -10.79
CA ALA A 93 -5.17 1.22 -11.71
C ALA A 93 -4.81 0.85 -13.16
N ILE A 94 -3.58 1.14 -13.61
CA ILE A 94 -3.09 0.72 -14.93
C ILE A 94 -3.04 -0.81 -15.02
N GLY A 95 -2.51 -1.49 -14.00
CA GLY A 95 -2.46 -2.95 -13.94
C GLY A 95 -3.84 -3.59 -14.02
N LEU A 96 -4.81 -3.09 -13.24
CA LEU A 96 -6.19 -3.55 -13.30
C LEU A 96 -6.82 -3.31 -14.68
N GLY A 97 -6.55 -2.15 -15.28
CA GLY A 97 -7.00 -1.83 -16.65
C GLY A 97 -6.45 -2.81 -17.67
N ALA A 98 -5.15 -3.13 -17.60
CA ALA A 98 -4.51 -4.12 -18.45
C ALA A 98 -5.14 -5.52 -18.30
N LEU A 99 -5.37 -5.96 -17.06
CA LEU A 99 -6.04 -7.22 -16.76
C LEU A 99 -7.46 -7.26 -17.31
N ASN A 100 -8.24 -6.20 -17.11
CA ASN A 100 -9.60 -6.10 -17.61
C ASN A 100 -9.65 -6.06 -19.14
N ALA A 101 -8.65 -5.48 -19.78
CA ALA A 101 -8.47 -5.52 -21.24
C ALA A 101 -8.02 -6.88 -21.78
N GLY A 102 -7.78 -7.88 -20.89
CA GLY A 102 -7.36 -9.22 -21.28
C GLY A 102 -5.87 -9.36 -21.60
N CYS A 103 -5.01 -8.56 -20.98
CA CYS A 103 -3.56 -8.69 -21.08
C CYS A 103 -3.11 -10.08 -20.60
N LYS A 104 -2.27 -10.75 -21.41
CA LYS A 104 -1.74 -12.08 -21.12
C LYS A 104 -0.22 -12.13 -21.08
N PHE A 105 0.45 -11.09 -21.51
CA PHE A 105 1.90 -10.96 -21.47
C PHE A 105 2.29 -9.54 -21.05
N PHE A 106 3.09 -9.44 -20.01
CA PHE A 106 3.63 -8.18 -19.52
C PHE A 106 5.14 -8.30 -19.36
N ALA A 107 5.87 -7.34 -19.88
CA ALA A 107 7.31 -7.27 -19.68
C ALA A 107 7.70 -5.87 -19.19
N ALA A 108 8.66 -5.81 -18.27
CA ALA A 108 9.17 -4.53 -17.77
C ALA A 108 10.63 -4.64 -17.33
N TYR A 109 11.40 -3.60 -17.61
CA TYR A 109 12.66 -3.36 -16.93
C TYR A 109 12.38 -2.67 -15.58
N PRO A 110 12.93 -3.17 -14.45
CA PRO A 110 12.61 -2.68 -13.11
C PRO A 110 13.26 -1.33 -12.82
N MET A 111 12.64 -0.27 -13.27
CA MET A 111 13.06 1.11 -13.02
C MET A 111 11.91 1.90 -12.40
N THR A 112 12.23 2.76 -11.41
CA THR A 112 11.24 3.68 -10.83
C THR A 112 10.80 4.71 -11.88
N PRO A 113 9.48 4.92 -12.05
CA PRO A 113 8.34 4.45 -11.25
C PRO A 113 7.66 3.16 -11.78
N ALA A 114 8.15 2.50 -12.81
CA ALA A 114 7.48 1.35 -13.46
C ALA A 114 7.51 0.06 -12.61
N THR A 115 8.48 -0.07 -11.70
CA THR A 115 8.67 -1.28 -10.87
C THR A 115 7.45 -1.65 -10.04
N SER A 116 6.69 -0.68 -9.54
CA SER A 116 5.49 -0.97 -8.73
C SER A 116 4.37 -1.62 -9.54
N LEU A 117 4.27 -1.35 -10.86
CA LEU A 117 3.35 -2.05 -11.75
C LEU A 117 3.77 -3.51 -11.95
N LEU A 118 5.07 -3.77 -12.12
CA LEU A 118 5.61 -5.14 -12.19
C LEU A 118 5.28 -5.91 -10.91
N HIS A 119 5.53 -5.31 -9.74
CA HIS A 119 5.24 -5.93 -8.44
C HIS A 119 3.74 -6.15 -8.21
N PHE A 120 2.89 -5.30 -8.75
CA PHE A 120 1.43 -5.49 -8.68
C PHE A 120 0.96 -6.66 -9.54
N LEU A 121 1.49 -6.82 -10.75
CA LEU A 121 1.06 -7.86 -11.68
C LEU A 121 1.68 -9.24 -11.39
N ALA A 122 2.91 -9.32 -10.91
CA ALA A 122 3.62 -10.58 -10.67
C ALA A 122 2.85 -11.59 -9.79
N PRO A 123 2.29 -11.26 -8.63
CA PRO A 123 1.51 -12.19 -7.82
C PRO A 123 0.18 -12.63 -8.48
N LEU A 124 -0.25 -11.93 -9.52
CA LEU A 124 -1.51 -12.19 -10.23
C LEU A 124 -1.37 -13.13 -11.42
N GLU A 125 -0.13 -13.49 -11.82
CA GLU A 125 0.17 -14.37 -12.97
C GLU A 125 -0.71 -15.61 -13.03
N LYS A 126 -0.70 -16.41 -11.95
CA LYS A 126 -1.44 -17.68 -11.90
C LYS A 126 -2.96 -17.45 -11.97
N LYS A 127 -3.46 -16.45 -11.25
CA LYS A 127 -4.90 -16.16 -11.17
C LYS A 127 -5.47 -15.73 -12.52
N TYR A 128 -4.73 -14.91 -13.26
CA TYR A 128 -5.18 -14.36 -14.55
C TYR A 128 -4.61 -15.11 -15.76
N LYS A 129 -3.83 -16.19 -15.54
CA LYS A 129 -3.18 -16.98 -16.60
C LYS A 129 -2.43 -16.08 -17.57
N MET A 130 -1.53 -15.28 -17.04
CA MET A 130 -0.68 -14.36 -17.76
C MET A 130 0.78 -14.64 -17.47
N VAL A 131 1.68 -14.11 -18.28
CA VAL A 131 3.13 -14.12 -18.06
C VAL A 131 3.57 -12.72 -17.68
N VAL A 132 4.33 -12.60 -16.59
CA VAL A 132 4.93 -11.35 -16.14
C VAL A 132 6.45 -11.52 -16.09
N LEU A 133 7.17 -10.79 -16.94
CA LEU A 133 8.61 -10.91 -17.07
C LEU A 133 9.34 -9.64 -16.67
N GLN A 134 10.34 -9.81 -15.81
CA GLN A 134 11.36 -8.80 -15.58
C GLN A 134 12.46 -8.98 -16.62
N THR A 135 12.79 -7.92 -17.33
CA THR A 135 13.82 -7.93 -18.37
C THR A 135 15.09 -7.25 -17.87
N GLU A 136 16.20 -7.46 -18.58
CA GLU A 136 17.50 -6.85 -18.31
C GLU A 136 17.67 -5.45 -18.92
N SER A 137 16.76 -5.03 -19.79
CA SER A 137 16.76 -3.70 -20.40
C SER A 137 15.39 -3.33 -20.95
N GLU A 138 15.18 -2.03 -21.24
CA GLU A 138 13.98 -1.52 -21.89
C GLU A 138 13.84 -2.07 -23.30
N ILE A 139 14.95 -2.18 -24.04
CA ILE A 139 14.98 -2.73 -25.40
C ILE A 139 14.51 -4.18 -25.40
N ALA A 140 14.95 -4.98 -24.44
CA ALA A 140 14.49 -6.36 -24.27
C ALA A 140 12.97 -6.41 -23.98
N ALA A 141 12.45 -5.54 -23.10
CA ALA A 141 11.03 -5.47 -22.81
C ALA A 141 10.19 -5.15 -24.07
N VAL A 142 10.61 -4.16 -24.85
CA VAL A 142 9.94 -3.79 -26.11
C VAL A 142 9.91 -4.96 -27.09
N ASN A 143 11.06 -5.61 -27.33
CA ASN A 143 11.16 -6.73 -28.27
C ASN A 143 10.31 -7.92 -27.83
N MET A 144 10.29 -8.24 -26.54
CA MET A 144 9.46 -9.33 -26.00
C MET A 144 7.98 -9.06 -26.18
N VAL A 145 7.53 -7.83 -25.92
CA VAL A 145 6.12 -7.45 -26.11
C VAL A 145 5.75 -7.43 -27.59
N ALA A 146 6.64 -6.94 -28.46
CA ALA A 146 6.43 -7.00 -29.92
C ALA A 146 6.31 -8.44 -30.40
N GLY A 147 7.20 -9.35 -29.96
CA GLY A 147 7.13 -10.77 -30.28
C GLY A 147 5.88 -11.45 -29.79
N ALA A 148 5.45 -11.17 -28.54
CA ALA A 148 4.21 -11.70 -27.98
C ALA A 148 2.98 -11.20 -28.77
N SER A 149 2.97 -9.91 -29.14
CA SER A 149 1.89 -9.33 -29.96
C SER A 149 1.84 -9.95 -31.36
N PHE A 150 3.00 -10.19 -31.99
CA PHE A 150 3.09 -10.86 -33.27
C PHE A 150 2.55 -12.30 -33.21
N ALA A 151 2.77 -12.99 -32.09
CA ALA A 151 2.17 -14.31 -31.82
C ALA A 151 0.67 -14.27 -31.47
N GLY A 152 0.01 -13.12 -31.55
CA GLY A 152 -1.43 -12.96 -31.30
C GLY A 152 -1.77 -12.84 -29.80
N VAL A 153 -0.79 -12.66 -28.93
CA VAL A 153 -1.00 -12.49 -27.49
C VAL A 153 -1.17 -11.01 -27.16
N ARG A 154 -2.25 -10.66 -26.46
CA ARG A 154 -2.42 -9.29 -25.96
C ARG A 154 -1.39 -9.00 -24.90
N SER A 155 -0.51 -8.07 -25.22
CA SER A 155 0.68 -7.76 -24.39
C SER A 155 0.74 -6.29 -24.01
N ASN A 156 1.43 -6.01 -22.93
CA ASN A 156 1.70 -4.66 -22.43
C ASN A 156 3.13 -4.58 -21.89
N LEU A 157 3.70 -3.40 -21.91
CA LEU A 157 5.00 -3.13 -21.31
C LEU A 157 4.95 -1.88 -20.44
N ALA A 158 5.82 -1.84 -19.45
CA ALA A 158 6.13 -0.61 -18.72
C ALA A 158 7.62 -0.32 -18.85
N ILE A 159 7.92 0.86 -19.36
CA ILE A 159 9.27 1.41 -19.43
C ILE A 159 9.25 2.83 -18.90
N PHE A 160 10.38 3.27 -18.37
CA PHE A 160 10.61 4.67 -18.03
C PHE A 160 11.65 5.21 -19.00
N GLN A 161 11.24 6.15 -19.83
CA GLN A 161 12.17 6.86 -20.69
C GLN A 161 12.57 8.18 -20.03
N ARG A 162 13.85 8.31 -19.72
CA ARG A 162 14.43 9.58 -19.31
C ARG A 162 14.58 10.43 -20.58
N GLU A 163 13.95 11.58 -20.63
CA GLU A 163 14.26 12.54 -21.70
C GLU A 163 15.73 12.90 -21.59
N LEU A 164 16.49 12.55 -22.63
CA LEU A 164 17.83 13.08 -22.86
C LEU A 164 17.63 14.54 -23.28
N ARG A 165 17.87 15.45 -22.34
CA ARG A 165 18.03 16.89 -22.64
C ARG A 165 19.41 17.11 -23.26
#